data_68e5dd0afb2c79e8ea1fd57084f9d7f2
#
_entry.id   68e5dd0afb2c79e8ea1fd57084f9d7f2
#
_cell.length_a   1.000
_cell.length_b   1.000
_cell.length_c   1.000
_cell.angle_alpha   90.00
_cell.angle_beta   90.00
_cell.angle_gamma   90.00
#
_symmetry.space_group_name_H-M   'P 1'
#
loop_
_entity.id
_entity.type
_entity.pdbx_description
1 polymer ?
#
loop_
_entity_poly.entity_id
_entity_poly.type
_entity_poly.pdbx_seq_one_letter_code
_entity_poly.pdbx_strand_id
1 'polypeptide(L)'
;GRIGPVHGEIFNYDISSAYPFQLTFLPCLIHGKWEHTTDRKAIEGCRTAIVHYTLSEPTIKRPWAPFPFRLKNGSIAFPETSGGGWVWREEYLAGEKLFENVGFQEAWLYHCDCDCQPFKDIPKYYSYRIFIGKEGPGIVVKLGVNSNYGKTAQTIGGEPGTFHSWMWAGLITSGCRAQVLESMALHRNLDNLLMVATDGIASLEQLKLPKPRDTGTDWLPCPDPDPKDVAEAPELFRKEGSQWLVNKPLGGWEEKIIRNGMFLARPGIYFPLNPTKADIKRIRARGLGRAAVWNNWEKIVEAFNDKQPGIRIQNLSLFHGIKTSITRSGKPGEYKYNRSDEYGRWSSRPIDMTFSPMPKREPKILEGGRLTLRKLDGLESAPYEKGILSPEAILLLQQALEESEQPDGGDLSDCDAWDE
;
A
#
# COMPACT_ATOMS: atom_id res chain seq x y z
N GLY A 1 -9.90 1.61 -7.99
CA GLY A 1 -9.78 0.37 -8.77
C GLY A 1 -11.12 -0.20 -9.16
N ARG A 2 -11.15 -1.08 -10.13
CA ARG A 2 -12.36 -1.79 -10.57
C ARG A 2 -12.81 -2.80 -9.52
N ILE A 3 -14.09 -3.15 -9.52
CA ILE A 3 -14.68 -4.22 -8.72
C ILE A 3 -15.53 -5.08 -9.65
N GLY A 4 -15.52 -6.39 -9.43
CA GLY A 4 -16.24 -7.37 -10.22
C GLY A 4 -15.33 -8.20 -11.12
N PRO A 5 -15.91 -8.94 -12.07
CA PRO A 5 -15.16 -9.78 -12.98
C PRO A 5 -14.42 -8.92 -14.04
N VAL A 6 -13.17 -9.28 -14.29
CA VAL A 6 -12.36 -8.73 -15.37
C VAL A 6 -11.86 -9.89 -16.20
N HIS A 7 -12.20 -9.88 -17.49
CA HIS A 7 -11.85 -10.93 -18.46
C HIS A 7 -10.56 -10.59 -19.20
N GLY A 8 -9.91 -11.60 -19.76
CA GLY A 8 -8.68 -11.47 -20.53
C GLY A 8 -7.42 -11.66 -19.69
N GLU A 9 -6.28 -11.41 -20.29
CA GLU A 9 -4.99 -11.47 -19.60
C GLU A 9 -4.82 -10.26 -18.70
N ILE A 10 -4.34 -10.50 -17.47
CA ILE A 10 -4.06 -9.46 -16.50
C ILE A 10 -2.60 -9.58 -16.09
N PHE A 11 -1.91 -8.49 -16.25
CA PHE A 11 -0.52 -8.31 -15.85
C PHE A 11 -0.48 -7.72 -14.45
N ASN A 12 -0.03 -8.52 -13.50
CA ASN A 12 0.09 -8.12 -12.10
C ASN A 12 1.55 -7.89 -11.77
N TYR A 13 1.89 -6.67 -11.42
CA TYR A 13 3.23 -6.23 -11.09
C TYR A 13 3.34 -5.92 -9.61
N ASP A 14 4.44 -6.35 -9.00
CA ASP A 14 4.72 -6.17 -7.58
C ASP A 14 6.19 -5.77 -7.41
N ILE A 15 6.48 -4.78 -6.56
CA ILE A 15 7.85 -4.33 -6.34
C ILE A 15 8.55 -5.28 -5.37
N SER A 16 9.66 -5.89 -5.78
CA SER A 16 10.43 -6.79 -4.95
C SER A 16 11.02 -6.08 -3.74
N SER A 17 10.51 -6.39 -2.55
CA SER A 17 10.94 -5.76 -1.29
C SER A 17 10.94 -4.24 -1.35
N ALA A 18 9.81 -3.65 -1.73
CA ALA A 18 9.63 -2.22 -1.99
C ALA A 18 10.16 -1.31 -0.86
N TYR A 19 9.76 -1.55 0.38
CA TYR A 19 10.19 -0.73 1.51
C TYR A 19 11.69 -0.88 1.84
N PRO A 20 12.28 -2.09 1.88
CA PRO A 20 13.73 -2.26 1.96
C PRO A 20 14.50 -1.55 0.85
N PHE A 21 13.97 -1.56 -0.37
CA PHE A 21 14.57 -0.81 -1.48
C PHE A 21 14.64 0.69 -1.18
N GLN A 22 13.54 1.28 -0.74
CA GLN A 22 13.52 2.70 -0.41
C GLN A 22 14.40 3.03 0.81
N LEU A 23 14.48 2.12 1.80
CA LEU A 23 15.38 2.25 2.94
C LEU A 23 16.85 2.43 2.51
N THR A 24 17.28 1.72 1.48
CA THR A 24 18.67 1.76 0.99
C THR A 24 19.12 3.17 0.62
N PHE A 25 18.22 4.02 0.16
CA PHE A 25 18.51 5.35 -0.35
C PHE A 25 18.17 6.49 0.62
N LEU A 26 17.78 6.17 1.85
CA LEU A 26 17.42 7.19 2.82
C LEU A 26 18.61 8.13 3.10
N PRO A 27 18.36 9.45 3.12
CA PRO A 27 19.37 10.41 3.47
C PRO A 27 19.71 10.35 4.96
N CYS A 28 20.93 10.74 5.29
CA CYS A 28 21.25 11.15 6.65
C CYS A 28 20.47 12.43 6.99
N LEU A 29 19.77 12.44 8.12
CA LEU A 29 19.00 13.60 8.57
C LEU A 29 19.68 14.37 9.72
N ILE A 30 20.95 14.04 10.03
CA ILE A 30 21.69 14.64 11.14
C ILE A 30 22.57 15.79 10.66
N HIS A 31 23.24 15.65 9.52
CA HIS A 31 24.30 16.54 9.08
C HIS A 31 23.86 17.59 8.06
N GLY A 32 22.56 17.68 7.77
CA GLY A 32 22.03 18.60 6.78
C GLY A 32 21.27 19.77 7.37
N LYS A 33 20.76 20.61 6.48
CA LYS A 33 19.97 21.80 6.79
C LYS A 33 18.68 21.82 6.00
N TRP A 34 17.63 22.34 6.62
CA TRP A 34 16.38 22.62 5.96
C TRP A 34 16.32 24.08 5.51
N GLU A 35 15.86 24.30 4.29
CA GLU A 35 15.71 25.60 3.68
C GLU A 35 14.33 25.71 3.03
N HIS A 36 13.62 26.79 3.31
CA HIS A 36 12.33 27.09 2.70
C HIS A 36 12.49 27.73 1.33
N THR A 37 11.65 27.37 0.38
CA THR A 37 11.65 27.96 -0.95
C THR A 37 10.27 28.02 -1.56
N THR A 38 10.02 29.01 -2.40
CA THR A 38 8.88 29.11 -3.31
C THR A 38 9.29 28.88 -4.78
N ASP A 39 10.56 28.57 -5.04
CA ASP A 39 11.03 28.22 -6.37
C ASP A 39 10.89 26.72 -6.64
N ARG A 40 10.00 26.36 -7.58
CA ARG A 40 9.80 24.98 -8.03
C ARG A 40 11.09 24.31 -8.50
N LYS A 41 12.00 25.04 -9.13
CA LYS A 41 13.23 24.46 -9.68
C LYS A 41 14.21 24.03 -8.60
N ALA A 42 14.18 24.66 -7.43
CA ALA A 42 15.08 24.35 -6.33
C ALA A 42 14.93 22.91 -5.81
N ILE A 43 13.75 22.28 -5.97
CA ILE A 43 13.54 20.88 -5.53
C ILE A 43 14.34 19.86 -6.35
N GLU A 44 14.86 20.23 -7.53
CA GLU A 44 15.62 19.30 -8.37
C GLU A 44 17.05 19.07 -7.87
N GLY A 45 17.64 20.09 -7.24
CA GLY A 45 19.01 20.05 -6.74
C GLY A 45 19.20 19.64 -5.28
N CYS A 46 18.13 19.42 -4.52
CA CYS A 46 18.22 19.07 -3.11
C CYS A 46 18.35 17.55 -2.85
N ARG A 47 18.78 17.17 -1.66
CA ARG A 47 18.89 15.77 -1.26
C ARG A 47 17.54 15.11 -1.12
N THR A 48 16.58 15.82 -0.51
CA THR A 48 15.15 15.51 -0.45
C THR A 48 14.38 16.77 -0.13
N ALA A 49 13.05 16.77 -0.30
CA ALA A 49 12.20 17.88 0.06
C ALA A 49 10.82 17.43 0.50
N ILE A 50 10.16 18.25 1.31
CA ILE A 50 8.73 18.20 1.56
C ILE A 50 8.10 19.31 0.73
N VAL A 51 7.19 18.98 -0.17
CA VAL A 51 6.58 19.88 -1.14
C VAL A 51 5.12 20.09 -0.80
N HIS A 52 4.71 21.34 -0.70
CA HIS A 52 3.32 21.75 -0.64
C HIS A 52 2.78 21.86 -2.07
N TYR A 53 1.91 20.93 -2.43
CA TYR A 53 1.27 20.90 -3.72
C TYR A 53 -0.12 21.53 -3.66
N THR A 54 -0.59 22.00 -4.80
CA THR A 54 -1.97 22.41 -5.02
C THR A 54 -2.60 21.57 -6.12
N LEU A 55 -3.92 21.45 -6.11
CA LEU A 55 -4.69 20.80 -7.16
C LEU A 55 -5.65 21.82 -7.78
N SER A 56 -5.55 21.99 -9.09
CA SER A 56 -6.53 22.74 -9.88
C SER A 56 -7.57 21.80 -10.49
N GLU A 57 -8.56 22.34 -11.17
CA GLU A 57 -9.51 21.56 -11.96
C GLU A 57 -8.77 20.89 -13.12
N PRO A 58 -8.83 19.56 -13.29
CA PRO A 58 -8.15 18.90 -14.38
C PRO A 58 -8.88 19.12 -15.70
N THR A 59 -8.13 19.37 -16.77
CA THR A 59 -8.68 19.45 -18.14
C THR A 59 -9.15 18.07 -18.60
N ILE A 60 -8.40 17.03 -18.23
CA ILE A 60 -8.70 15.63 -18.52
C ILE A 60 -9.08 14.91 -17.23
N LYS A 61 -10.35 14.54 -17.09
CA LYS A 61 -10.80 13.71 -15.97
C LYS A 61 -10.21 12.31 -16.08
N ARG A 62 -9.51 11.88 -15.02
CA ARG A 62 -8.88 10.58 -14.95
C ARG A 62 -9.52 9.76 -13.84
N PRO A 63 -9.56 8.42 -13.97
CA PRO A 63 -10.14 7.56 -12.93
C PRO A 63 -9.25 7.45 -11.66
N TRP A 64 -8.13 8.13 -11.64
CA TRP A 64 -7.13 8.09 -10.57
C TRP A 64 -6.75 9.51 -10.16
N ALA A 65 -6.47 9.71 -8.88
CA ALA A 65 -6.01 10.98 -8.34
C ALA A 65 -4.56 10.87 -7.85
N PRO A 66 -3.81 11.99 -7.84
CA PRO A 66 -2.36 11.94 -7.66
C PRO A 66 -1.93 11.50 -6.26
N PHE A 67 -2.51 12.09 -5.20
CA PHE A 67 -1.97 11.96 -3.86
C PHE A 67 -3.02 11.53 -2.84
N PRO A 68 -2.61 10.75 -1.82
CA PRO A 68 -3.47 10.43 -0.69
C PRO A 68 -3.61 11.66 0.21
N PHE A 69 -4.81 11.95 0.64
CA PHE A 69 -5.14 12.94 1.65
C PHE A 69 -5.73 12.24 2.87
N ARG A 70 -5.19 12.51 4.05
CA ARG A 70 -5.70 11.95 5.30
C ARG A 70 -6.72 12.89 5.91
N LEU A 71 -7.94 12.39 6.05
CA LEU A 71 -9.01 13.09 6.74
C LEU A 71 -8.80 13.04 8.27
N LYS A 72 -9.43 13.96 9.01
CA LYS A 72 -9.34 13.99 10.49
C LYS A 72 -9.78 12.69 11.17
N ASN A 73 -10.75 12.00 10.59
CA ASN A 73 -11.20 10.69 11.09
C ASN A 73 -10.22 9.53 10.76
N GLY A 74 -9.01 9.84 10.27
CA GLY A 74 -8.00 8.86 9.90
C GLY A 74 -8.22 8.17 8.54
N SER A 75 -9.35 8.41 7.87
CA SER A 75 -9.62 7.85 6.54
C SER A 75 -8.73 8.50 5.49
N ILE A 76 -8.45 7.77 4.40
CA ILE A 76 -7.66 8.26 3.28
C ILE A 76 -8.58 8.51 2.09
N ALA A 77 -8.55 9.74 1.59
CA ALA A 77 -9.18 10.15 0.34
C ALA A 77 -8.12 10.40 -0.74
N PHE A 78 -8.54 10.40 -1.98
CA PHE A 78 -7.72 10.79 -3.12
C PHE A 78 -8.46 11.89 -3.88
N PRO A 79 -8.29 13.16 -3.48
CA PRO A 79 -8.94 14.27 -4.16
C PRO A 79 -8.33 14.46 -5.54
N GLU A 80 -9.18 14.79 -6.51
CA GLU A 80 -8.75 15.08 -7.88
C GLU A 80 -8.64 16.57 -8.13
N THR A 81 -9.51 17.34 -7.51
CA THR A 81 -9.59 18.80 -7.68
C THR A 81 -9.63 19.50 -6.34
N SER A 82 -9.26 20.76 -6.34
CA SER A 82 -9.25 21.70 -5.22
C SER A 82 -8.59 21.20 -3.94
N GLY A 83 -7.83 22.05 -3.35
CA GLY A 83 -7.06 21.79 -2.14
C GLY A 83 -5.58 21.63 -2.42
N GLY A 84 -4.88 21.12 -1.43
CA GLY A 84 -3.45 20.93 -1.45
C GLY A 84 -3.04 20.08 -0.28
N GLY A 85 -1.75 19.84 -0.18
CA GLY A 85 -1.19 19.07 0.92
C GLY A 85 0.31 18.95 0.81
N TRP A 86 0.90 18.23 1.75
CA TRP A 86 2.33 18.02 1.80
C TRP A 86 2.68 16.60 1.38
N VAL A 87 3.59 16.49 0.41
CA VAL A 87 4.16 15.22 -0.05
C VAL A 87 5.67 15.32 -0.16
N TRP A 88 6.34 14.19 -0.21
CA TRP A 88 7.77 14.17 -0.44
C TRP A 88 8.08 14.41 -1.92
N ARG A 89 9.26 14.95 -2.20
CA ARG A 89 9.76 15.32 -3.52
C ARG A 89 9.55 14.24 -4.59
N GLU A 90 9.91 13.00 -4.30
CA GLU A 90 9.84 11.90 -5.26
C GLU A 90 8.39 11.63 -5.69
N GLU A 91 7.47 11.65 -4.75
CA GLU A 91 6.05 11.47 -5.00
C GLU A 91 5.46 12.66 -5.76
N TYR A 92 5.86 13.89 -5.37
CA TYR A 92 5.47 15.10 -6.07
C TYR A 92 5.88 15.07 -7.55
N LEU A 93 7.17 14.77 -7.83
CA LEU A 93 7.70 14.73 -9.20
C LEU A 93 7.04 13.64 -10.06
N ALA A 94 6.74 12.50 -9.47
CA ALA A 94 6.01 11.44 -10.17
C ALA A 94 4.54 11.82 -10.44
N GLY A 95 3.89 12.46 -9.47
CA GLY A 95 2.51 12.94 -9.61
C GLY A 95 2.37 14.06 -10.63
N GLU A 96 3.27 15.05 -10.61
CA GLU A 96 3.31 16.17 -11.56
C GLU A 96 3.47 15.70 -13.02
N LYS A 97 4.25 14.64 -13.24
CA LYS A 97 4.40 14.05 -14.58
C LYS A 97 3.13 13.35 -15.08
N LEU A 98 2.36 12.77 -14.18
CA LEU A 98 1.17 12.00 -14.54
C LEU A 98 -0.09 12.84 -14.58
N PHE A 99 -0.20 13.87 -13.73
CA PHE A 99 -1.39 14.69 -13.54
C PHE A 99 -1.09 16.18 -13.81
N GLU A 100 -1.68 16.72 -14.86
CA GLU A 100 -1.48 18.11 -15.32
C GLU A 100 -1.96 19.17 -14.34
N ASN A 101 -2.87 18.81 -13.45
CA ASN A 101 -3.48 19.72 -12.47
C ASN A 101 -2.73 19.80 -11.14
N VAL A 102 -1.56 19.16 -11.04
CA VAL A 102 -0.68 19.26 -9.87
C VAL A 102 0.18 20.50 -9.97
N GLY A 103 -0.03 21.44 -9.06
CA GLY A 103 0.75 22.67 -8.95
C GLY A 103 1.74 22.63 -7.77
N PHE A 104 2.71 23.53 -7.82
CA PHE A 104 3.67 23.77 -6.75
C PHE A 104 3.31 25.07 -6.02
N GLN A 105 3.38 25.06 -4.69
CA GLN A 105 3.20 26.24 -3.87
C GLN A 105 4.50 26.66 -3.18
N GLU A 106 5.09 25.76 -2.41
CA GLU A 106 6.31 25.97 -1.63
C GLU A 106 6.96 24.64 -1.28
N ALA A 107 8.18 24.66 -0.79
CA ALA A 107 8.85 23.46 -0.30
C ALA A 107 9.84 23.76 0.83
N TRP A 108 10.09 22.76 1.65
CA TRP A 108 11.24 22.68 2.53
C TRP A 108 12.25 21.71 1.93
N LEU A 109 13.38 22.24 1.53
CA LEU A 109 14.51 21.51 0.94
C LEU A 109 15.41 21.00 2.04
N TYR A 110 15.93 19.79 1.89
CA TYR A 110 16.97 19.26 2.73
C TYR A 110 18.29 19.15 1.94
N HIS A 111 19.29 19.86 2.40
CA HIS A 111 20.64 19.83 1.85
C HIS A 111 21.57 19.11 2.80
N CYS A 112 22.33 18.15 2.30
CA CYS A 112 23.29 17.38 3.06
C CYS A 112 24.42 16.90 2.16
N ASP A 113 25.63 17.34 2.48
CA ASP A 113 26.86 17.00 1.73
C ASP A 113 27.61 15.81 2.35
N CYS A 114 27.06 15.16 3.38
CA CYS A 114 27.70 14.03 4.01
C CYS A 114 27.53 12.73 3.22
N ASP A 115 28.50 11.83 3.33
CA ASP A 115 28.51 10.49 2.72
C ASP A 115 27.77 9.44 3.58
N CYS A 116 27.09 9.85 4.63
CA CYS A 116 26.38 8.94 5.50
C CYS A 116 25.23 8.25 4.78
N GLN A 117 25.25 6.92 4.80
CA GLN A 117 24.19 6.07 4.28
C GLN A 117 23.68 5.16 5.40
N PRO A 118 22.64 5.59 6.15
CA PRO A 118 22.19 4.89 7.35
C PRO A 118 21.84 3.41 7.14
N PHE A 119 21.39 3.07 5.94
CA PHE A 119 20.88 1.74 5.62
C PHE A 119 21.62 1.08 4.43
N LYS A 120 22.89 1.42 4.22
CA LYS A 120 23.71 0.89 3.11
C LYS A 120 23.83 -0.64 3.06
N ASP A 121 23.64 -1.31 4.19
CA ASP A 121 23.78 -2.77 4.28
C ASP A 121 22.48 -3.53 3.91
N ILE A 122 21.36 -2.86 3.65
CA ILE A 122 20.11 -3.52 3.25
C ILE A 122 20.26 -4.43 2.03
N PRO A 123 20.95 -4.00 0.93
CA PRO A 123 21.19 -4.86 -0.23
C PRO A 123 21.94 -6.15 0.12
N LYS A 124 22.90 -6.08 1.06
CA LYS A 124 23.65 -7.25 1.55
C LYS A 124 22.74 -8.26 2.25
N TYR A 125 21.85 -7.79 3.13
CA TYR A 125 20.89 -8.67 3.79
C TYR A 125 19.85 -9.25 2.80
N TYR A 126 19.48 -8.46 1.81
CA TYR A 126 18.60 -8.93 0.73
C TYR A 126 19.28 -10.05 -0.07
N SER A 127 20.53 -9.86 -0.50
CA SER A 127 21.33 -10.87 -1.21
C SER A 127 21.46 -12.15 -0.38
N TYR A 128 21.75 -12.01 0.91
CA TYR A 128 21.84 -13.16 1.82
C TYR A 128 20.50 -13.90 1.91
N ARG A 129 19.38 -13.19 1.99
CA ARG A 129 18.04 -13.80 1.98
C ARG A 129 17.78 -14.60 0.70
N ILE A 130 18.19 -14.07 -0.47
CA ILE A 130 18.04 -14.78 -1.74
C ILE A 130 18.89 -16.06 -1.74
N PHE A 131 20.15 -15.95 -1.27
CA PHE A 131 21.08 -17.08 -1.17
C PHE A 131 20.57 -18.23 -0.28
N ILE A 132 20.01 -17.93 0.88
CA ILE A 132 19.48 -18.97 1.79
C ILE A 132 18.07 -19.45 1.45
N GLY A 133 17.40 -18.82 0.49
CA GLY A 133 16.07 -19.21 0.01
C GLY A 133 14.92 -18.60 0.80
N LYS A 134 13.70 -19.07 0.46
CA LYS A 134 12.44 -18.51 0.99
C LYS A 134 11.95 -19.20 2.27
N GLU A 135 12.54 -20.31 2.67
CA GLU A 135 12.08 -21.14 3.78
C GLU A 135 13.02 -21.05 5.00
N GLY A 136 12.56 -21.48 6.14
CA GLY A 136 13.36 -21.53 7.37
C GLY A 136 14.02 -20.20 7.72
N PRO A 137 15.38 -20.14 7.78
CA PRO A 137 16.12 -18.93 8.13
C PRO A 137 15.84 -17.74 7.20
N GLY A 138 15.53 -17.98 5.93
CA GLY A 138 15.20 -16.93 4.96
C GLY A 138 13.95 -16.13 5.32
N ILE A 139 12.99 -16.74 5.99
CA ILE A 139 11.81 -16.03 6.51
C ILE A 139 12.23 -15.05 7.61
N VAL A 140 13.12 -15.45 8.50
CA VAL A 140 13.60 -14.61 9.61
C VAL A 140 14.32 -13.37 9.05
N VAL A 141 15.22 -13.57 8.10
CA VAL A 141 15.91 -12.43 7.44
C VAL A 141 14.92 -11.51 6.73
N LYS A 142 13.94 -12.09 6.02
CA LYS A 142 12.87 -11.30 5.37
C LYS A 142 12.10 -10.46 6.38
N LEU A 143 11.68 -11.06 7.49
CA LEU A 143 10.93 -10.35 8.53
C LEU A 143 11.81 -9.27 9.16
N GLY A 144 13.09 -9.54 9.44
CA GLY A 144 14.04 -8.57 9.97
C GLY A 144 14.18 -7.35 9.06
N VAL A 145 14.47 -7.57 7.78
CA VAL A 145 14.64 -6.48 6.80
C VAL A 145 13.34 -5.68 6.61
N ASN A 146 12.20 -6.35 6.48
CA ASN A 146 10.92 -5.66 6.29
C ASN A 146 10.44 -4.93 7.56
N SER A 147 10.81 -5.40 8.75
CA SER A 147 10.39 -4.77 10.01
C SER A 147 11.05 -3.41 10.25
N ASN A 148 12.18 -3.11 9.58
CA ASN A 148 12.86 -1.82 9.74
C ASN A 148 11.94 -0.63 9.41
N TYR A 149 11.14 -0.74 8.34
CA TYR A 149 10.14 0.28 8.04
C TYR A 149 9.12 0.44 9.19
N GLY A 150 8.58 -0.68 9.68
CA GLY A 150 7.62 -0.64 10.80
C GLY A 150 8.21 0.01 12.06
N LYS A 151 9.51 -0.15 12.30
CA LYS A 151 10.20 0.49 13.44
C LYS A 151 10.31 1.99 13.29
N THR A 152 10.45 2.52 12.08
CA THR A 152 10.50 3.98 11.86
C THR A 152 9.16 4.67 12.13
N ALA A 153 8.05 3.95 12.06
CA ALA A 153 6.71 4.49 12.32
C ALA A 153 6.08 3.94 13.63
N GLN A 154 6.84 3.14 14.41
CA GLN A 154 6.30 2.47 15.60
C GLN A 154 6.08 3.44 16.74
N THR A 155 4.88 3.38 17.32
CA THR A 155 4.58 3.93 18.64
C THR A 155 4.36 2.79 19.64
N ILE A 156 4.73 3.00 20.89
CA ILE A 156 4.57 2.02 21.97
C ILE A 156 3.85 2.73 23.12
N GLY A 157 2.61 2.34 23.38
CA GLY A 157 1.79 3.00 24.41
C GLY A 157 1.49 4.48 24.11
N GLY A 158 1.38 4.85 22.82
CA GLY A 158 1.19 6.24 22.38
C GLY A 158 2.48 7.04 22.21
N GLU A 159 3.61 6.55 22.71
CA GLU A 159 4.90 7.24 22.63
C GLU A 159 5.76 6.74 21.45
N PRO A 160 6.60 7.61 20.85
CA PRO A 160 7.53 7.21 19.81
C PRO A 160 8.46 6.08 20.26
N GLY A 161 8.59 5.03 19.44
CA GLY A 161 9.56 3.95 19.69
C GLY A 161 11.02 4.42 19.53
N THR A 162 11.97 3.63 20.00
CA THR A 162 13.42 3.97 20.01
C THR A 162 13.96 4.35 18.62
N PHE A 163 13.44 3.73 17.55
CA PHE A 163 13.87 3.97 16.17
C PHE A 163 12.87 4.82 15.37
N HIS A 164 12.00 5.52 16.09
CA HIS A 164 10.96 6.31 15.47
C HIS A 164 11.55 7.50 14.69
N SER A 165 11.11 7.64 13.43
CA SER A 165 11.45 8.77 12.57
C SER A 165 10.36 8.95 11.52
N TRP A 166 9.44 9.87 11.75
CA TRP A 166 8.38 10.19 10.80
C TRP A 166 8.91 10.58 9.42
N MET A 167 10.06 11.24 9.38
CA MET A 167 10.69 11.67 8.12
C MET A 167 11.14 10.46 7.30
N TRP A 168 11.87 9.50 7.90
CA TRP A 168 12.25 8.29 7.21
C TRP A 168 11.03 7.44 6.85
N ALA A 169 10.07 7.29 7.75
CA ALA A 169 8.83 6.56 7.46
C ALA A 169 8.08 7.17 6.25
N GLY A 170 8.00 8.50 6.23
CA GLY A 170 7.41 9.26 5.12
C GLY A 170 8.17 9.07 3.81
N LEU A 171 9.49 9.20 3.82
CA LEU A 171 10.34 9.01 2.65
C LEU A 171 10.22 7.59 2.05
N ILE A 172 10.19 6.56 2.90
CA ILE A 172 10.03 5.17 2.46
C ILE A 172 8.70 4.97 1.73
N THR A 173 7.60 5.41 2.34
CA THR A 173 6.27 5.23 1.75
C THR A 173 6.08 6.08 0.52
N SER A 174 6.60 7.30 0.51
CA SER A 174 6.54 8.20 -0.62
C SER A 174 7.36 7.68 -1.81
N GLY A 175 8.58 7.20 -1.59
CA GLY A 175 9.39 6.59 -2.64
C GLY A 175 8.70 5.37 -3.28
N CYS A 176 8.03 4.55 -2.47
CA CYS A 176 7.24 3.44 -2.99
C CYS A 176 6.05 3.93 -3.84
N ARG A 177 5.30 4.95 -3.37
CA ARG A 177 4.20 5.54 -4.14
C ARG A 177 4.69 6.23 -5.42
N ALA A 178 5.84 6.90 -5.37
CA ALA A 178 6.47 7.48 -6.55
C ALA A 178 6.74 6.43 -7.63
N GLN A 179 7.35 5.31 -7.27
CA GLN A 179 7.60 4.20 -8.19
C GLN A 179 6.30 3.63 -8.79
N VAL A 180 5.24 3.55 -8.00
CA VAL A 180 3.91 3.16 -8.49
C VAL A 180 3.33 4.21 -9.44
N LEU A 181 3.39 5.50 -9.11
CA LEU A 181 2.92 6.58 -10.00
C LEU A 181 3.70 6.60 -11.33
N GLU A 182 5.00 6.40 -11.30
CA GLU A 182 5.83 6.27 -12.50
C GLU A 182 5.39 5.09 -13.37
N SER A 183 5.04 3.96 -12.78
CA SER A 183 4.50 2.81 -13.52
C SER A 183 3.12 3.10 -14.11
N MET A 184 2.28 3.85 -13.40
CA MET A 184 0.97 4.27 -13.91
C MET A 184 1.11 5.15 -15.16
N ALA A 185 2.13 6.02 -15.18
CA ALA A 185 2.39 6.92 -16.31
C ALA A 185 2.79 6.18 -17.62
N LEU A 186 3.14 4.91 -17.55
CA LEU A 186 3.48 4.09 -18.71
C LEU A 186 2.25 3.53 -19.45
N HIS A 187 1.07 3.59 -18.86
CA HIS A 187 -0.15 3.16 -19.51
C HIS A 187 -0.52 4.10 -20.65
N ARG A 188 -0.86 3.52 -21.80
CA ARG A 188 -1.43 4.29 -22.93
C ARG A 188 -2.81 4.83 -22.57
N ASN A 189 -3.57 4.03 -21.84
CA ASN A 189 -4.86 4.41 -21.30
C ASN A 189 -4.95 3.96 -19.83
N LEU A 190 -5.13 4.90 -18.91
CA LEU A 190 -5.29 4.62 -17.47
C LEU A 190 -6.54 3.80 -17.13
N ASP A 191 -7.50 3.66 -18.05
CA ASP A 191 -8.64 2.74 -17.88
C ASP A 191 -8.21 1.28 -17.90
N ASN A 192 -7.04 0.96 -18.45
CA ASN A 192 -6.45 -0.37 -18.40
C ASN A 192 -5.84 -0.71 -17.03
N LEU A 193 -5.64 0.28 -16.19
CA LEU A 193 -5.18 0.08 -14.82
C LEU A 193 -6.35 -0.38 -13.94
N LEU A 194 -6.31 -1.63 -13.50
CA LEU A 194 -7.40 -2.26 -12.75
C LEU A 194 -7.34 -1.94 -11.26
N MET A 195 -6.13 -1.99 -10.69
CA MET A 195 -5.91 -1.86 -9.26
C MET A 195 -4.51 -1.32 -8.98
N VAL A 196 -4.44 -0.50 -7.94
CA VAL A 196 -3.20 -0.12 -7.25
C VAL A 196 -3.30 -0.60 -5.81
N ALA A 197 -2.32 -1.33 -5.34
CA ALA A 197 -2.31 -1.87 -3.99
C ALA A 197 -0.90 -1.80 -3.38
N THR A 198 -0.67 -0.87 -2.51
CA THR A 198 0.57 -0.65 -1.74
C THR A 198 1.81 -0.45 -2.64
N ASP A 199 2.38 -1.56 -3.11
CA ASP A 199 3.62 -1.67 -3.89
C ASP A 199 3.42 -2.45 -5.20
N GLY A 200 2.17 -2.58 -5.64
CA GLY A 200 1.83 -3.32 -6.84
C GLY A 200 0.70 -2.69 -7.64
N ILE A 201 0.63 -3.06 -8.90
CA ILE A 201 -0.42 -2.69 -9.83
C ILE A 201 -0.93 -3.91 -10.58
N ALA A 202 -2.20 -3.89 -10.98
CA ALA A 202 -2.77 -4.85 -11.91
C ALA A 202 -3.31 -4.11 -13.13
N SER A 203 -2.99 -4.59 -14.33
CA SER A 203 -3.28 -3.93 -15.60
C SER A 203 -3.77 -4.92 -16.65
N LEU A 204 -4.59 -4.43 -17.58
CA LEU A 204 -4.92 -5.12 -18.84
C LEU A 204 -3.85 -4.90 -19.91
N GLU A 205 -2.90 -4.02 -19.66
CA GLU A 205 -1.82 -3.67 -20.58
C GLU A 205 -0.49 -4.21 -20.05
N GLN A 206 0.26 -4.91 -20.90
CA GLN A 206 1.61 -5.30 -20.54
C GLN A 206 2.53 -4.09 -20.60
N LEU A 207 3.21 -3.82 -19.51
CA LEU A 207 4.05 -2.65 -19.34
C LEU A 207 5.54 -3.01 -19.40
N LYS A 208 6.31 -2.19 -20.09
CA LYS A 208 7.76 -2.24 -20.02
C LYS A 208 8.22 -1.36 -18.85
N LEU A 209 8.25 -1.95 -17.67
CA LEU A 209 8.61 -1.24 -16.44
C LEU A 209 10.11 -0.92 -16.39
N PRO A 210 10.48 0.24 -15.84
CA PRO A 210 11.88 0.64 -15.74
C PRO A 210 12.64 -0.26 -14.77
N LYS A 211 13.93 -0.42 -15.01
CA LYS A 211 14.82 -1.03 -14.04
C LYS A 211 14.86 -0.16 -12.77
N PRO A 212 14.96 -0.77 -11.58
CA PRO A 212 15.16 -0.01 -10.36
C PRO A 212 16.53 0.67 -10.37
N ARG A 213 16.71 1.65 -9.51
CA ARG A 213 18.02 2.20 -9.21
C ARG A 213 18.95 1.08 -8.76
N ASP A 214 20.17 1.08 -9.27
CA ASP A 214 21.15 0.03 -8.99
C ASP A 214 21.46 -0.09 -7.50
N THR A 215 21.38 -1.30 -6.99
CA THR A 215 21.70 -1.70 -5.62
C THR A 215 22.77 -2.81 -5.58
N GLY A 216 23.34 -3.17 -6.73
CA GLY A 216 24.27 -4.29 -6.86
C GLY A 216 23.63 -5.66 -6.66
N THR A 217 22.29 -5.78 -6.90
CA THR A 217 21.53 -7.01 -6.64
C THR A 217 20.88 -7.61 -7.90
N ASP A 218 21.38 -7.32 -9.09
CA ASP A 218 20.76 -7.76 -10.34
C ASP A 218 20.75 -9.29 -10.50
N TRP A 219 21.92 -9.90 -10.36
CA TRP A 219 22.06 -11.36 -10.44
C TRP A 219 22.62 -11.90 -9.14
N LEU A 220 21.82 -12.61 -8.39
CA LEU A 220 22.16 -13.09 -7.06
C LEU A 220 22.25 -14.62 -7.03
N PRO A 221 23.25 -15.19 -6.33
CA PRO A 221 23.27 -16.60 -6.04
C PRO A 221 22.00 -17.04 -5.32
N CYS A 222 21.41 -18.14 -5.75
CA CYS A 222 20.22 -18.71 -5.15
C CYS A 222 20.38 -20.24 -4.98
N PRO A 223 19.59 -20.89 -4.12
CA PRO A 223 19.45 -22.34 -4.09
C PRO A 223 18.94 -22.88 -5.43
N ASP A 224 19.06 -24.18 -5.65
CA ASP A 224 18.51 -24.81 -6.85
C ASP A 224 17.02 -24.46 -6.99
N PRO A 225 16.62 -23.79 -8.08
CA PRO A 225 15.25 -23.37 -8.28
C PRO A 225 14.34 -24.56 -8.59
N ASP A 226 13.05 -24.44 -8.28
CA ASP A 226 12.06 -25.40 -8.74
C ASP A 226 12.07 -25.42 -10.29
N PRO A 227 12.15 -26.59 -10.91
CA PRO A 227 12.10 -26.71 -12.39
C PRO A 227 10.88 -26.03 -13.01
N LYS A 228 9.77 -25.95 -12.27
CA LYS A 228 8.57 -25.22 -12.71
C LYS A 228 8.78 -23.71 -12.76
N ASP A 229 9.47 -23.15 -11.76
CA ASP A 229 9.79 -21.71 -11.75
C ASP A 229 10.69 -21.36 -12.92
N VAL A 230 11.68 -22.22 -13.25
CA VAL A 230 12.56 -22.05 -14.39
C VAL A 230 11.81 -22.18 -15.72
N ALA A 231 10.87 -23.11 -15.81
CA ALA A 231 10.06 -23.28 -17.02
C ALA A 231 9.07 -22.13 -17.25
N GLU A 232 8.53 -21.55 -16.17
CA GLU A 232 7.60 -20.41 -16.23
C GLU A 232 8.30 -19.08 -16.57
N ALA A 233 9.54 -18.88 -16.13
CA ALA A 233 10.30 -17.63 -16.32
C ALA A 233 11.80 -17.91 -16.52
N PRO A 234 12.20 -18.55 -17.63
CA PRO A 234 13.58 -18.96 -17.86
C PRO A 234 14.57 -17.78 -17.90
N GLU A 235 14.14 -16.59 -18.28
CA GLU A 235 14.94 -15.37 -18.34
C GLU A 235 15.34 -14.85 -16.95
N LEU A 236 14.68 -15.29 -15.91
CA LEU A 236 15.02 -14.92 -14.52
C LEU A 236 16.12 -15.79 -13.92
N PHE A 237 16.48 -16.90 -14.56
CA PHE A 237 17.45 -17.84 -14.02
C PHE A 237 18.57 -18.10 -14.99
N ARG A 238 19.78 -18.24 -14.47
CA ARG A 238 20.94 -18.73 -15.22
C ARG A 238 21.82 -19.59 -14.34
N LYS A 239 22.59 -20.48 -14.95
CA LYS A 239 23.53 -21.33 -14.25
C LYS A 239 24.95 -20.94 -14.61
N GLU A 240 25.77 -20.64 -13.61
CA GLU A 240 27.19 -20.39 -13.76
C GLU A 240 28.00 -21.46 -13.01
N GLY A 241 28.61 -22.38 -13.78
CA GLY A 241 29.23 -23.58 -13.19
C GLY A 241 28.20 -24.44 -12.44
N SER A 242 28.39 -24.63 -11.15
CA SER A 242 27.45 -25.35 -10.26
C SER A 242 26.44 -24.44 -9.57
N GLN A 243 26.58 -23.12 -9.65
CA GLN A 243 25.76 -22.15 -8.94
C GLN A 243 24.61 -21.64 -9.80
N TRP A 244 23.40 -21.66 -9.26
CA TRP A 244 22.26 -20.96 -9.83
C TRP A 244 22.26 -19.48 -9.43
N LEU A 245 21.96 -18.63 -10.39
CA LEU A 245 21.73 -17.21 -10.20
C LEU A 245 20.31 -16.85 -10.57
N VAL A 246 19.71 -15.91 -9.84
CA VAL A 246 18.39 -15.37 -10.12
C VAL A 246 18.47 -13.86 -10.36
N ASN A 247 17.81 -13.42 -11.44
CA ASN A 247 17.64 -12.00 -11.74
C ASN A 247 16.42 -11.46 -10.99
N LYS A 248 16.65 -11.03 -9.77
CA LYS A 248 15.61 -10.52 -8.88
C LYS A 248 16.14 -9.31 -8.12
N PRO A 249 16.35 -8.18 -8.82
CA PRO A 249 16.94 -7.00 -8.18
C PRO A 249 16.03 -6.47 -7.07
N LEU A 250 16.67 -5.97 -6.01
CA LEU A 250 15.96 -5.27 -4.93
C LEU A 250 15.26 -4.03 -5.51
N GLY A 251 13.97 -3.88 -5.27
CA GLY A 251 13.15 -2.81 -5.85
C GLY A 251 12.72 -3.03 -7.30
N GLY A 252 13.11 -4.17 -7.91
CA GLY A 252 12.68 -4.55 -9.26
C GLY A 252 11.22 -4.97 -9.30
N TRP A 253 10.61 -4.84 -10.46
CA TRP A 253 9.26 -5.28 -10.70
C TRP A 253 9.20 -6.78 -10.98
N GLU A 254 8.34 -7.49 -10.28
CA GLU A 254 7.99 -8.88 -10.53
C GLU A 254 6.68 -8.94 -11.30
N GLU A 255 6.71 -9.47 -12.52
CA GLU A 255 5.52 -9.69 -13.34
C GLU A 255 4.91 -11.05 -13.06
N LYS A 256 3.58 -11.10 -12.97
CA LYS A 256 2.79 -12.33 -12.92
C LYS A 256 1.60 -12.20 -13.83
N ILE A 257 1.46 -13.11 -14.79
CA ILE A 257 0.36 -13.11 -15.75
C ILE A 257 -0.77 -13.99 -15.24
N ILE A 258 -1.97 -13.43 -15.17
CA ILE A 258 -3.22 -14.14 -14.88
C ILE A 258 -4.00 -14.25 -16.19
N ARG A 259 -3.97 -15.41 -16.83
CA ARG A 259 -4.47 -15.59 -18.20
C ARG A 259 -5.98 -15.65 -18.33
N ASN A 260 -6.67 -16.13 -17.31
CA ASN A 260 -8.11 -16.42 -17.36
C ASN A 260 -8.98 -15.32 -16.74
N GLY A 261 -8.42 -14.13 -16.58
CA GLY A 261 -9.13 -13.06 -15.90
C GLY A 261 -9.12 -13.17 -14.38
N MET A 262 -9.70 -12.17 -13.73
CA MET A 262 -9.67 -12.03 -12.29
C MET A 262 -10.98 -11.47 -11.77
N PHE A 263 -11.43 -11.95 -10.62
CA PHE A 263 -12.51 -11.35 -9.86
C PHE A 263 -11.94 -10.43 -8.78
N LEU A 264 -12.28 -9.16 -8.86
CA LEU A 264 -11.87 -8.12 -7.89
C LEU A 264 -13.04 -7.89 -6.92
N ALA A 265 -13.00 -8.53 -5.75
CA ALA A 265 -14.08 -8.40 -4.78
C ALA A 265 -14.03 -7.05 -4.04
N ARG A 266 -12.83 -6.65 -3.64
CA ARG A 266 -12.53 -5.35 -3.02
C ARG A 266 -11.01 -5.13 -2.98
N PRO A 267 -10.52 -3.93 -2.64
CA PRO A 267 -9.08 -3.71 -2.45
C PRO A 267 -8.44 -4.75 -1.52
N GLY A 268 -7.46 -5.48 -2.04
CA GLY A 268 -6.75 -6.54 -1.31
C GLY A 268 -7.45 -7.90 -1.25
N ILE A 269 -8.64 -8.06 -1.84
CA ILE A 269 -9.29 -9.37 -2.00
C ILE A 269 -9.64 -9.59 -3.47
N TYR A 270 -8.89 -10.47 -4.10
CA TYR A 270 -9.10 -10.86 -5.49
C TYR A 270 -8.57 -12.26 -5.77
N PHE A 271 -9.10 -12.89 -6.82
CA PHE A 271 -8.76 -14.24 -7.21
C PHE A 271 -9.00 -14.45 -8.72
N PRO A 272 -8.34 -15.42 -9.38
CA PRO A 272 -8.61 -15.76 -10.77
C PRO A 272 -10.09 -16.11 -10.99
N LEU A 273 -10.63 -15.81 -12.16
CA LEU A 273 -12.00 -16.26 -12.51
C LEU A 273 -12.03 -17.79 -12.52
N ASN A 274 -13.08 -18.36 -11.88
CA ASN A 274 -13.25 -19.81 -11.74
C ASN A 274 -11.96 -20.50 -11.24
N PRO A 275 -11.45 -20.13 -10.06
CA PRO A 275 -10.16 -20.59 -9.58
C PRO A 275 -10.17 -22.11 -9.36
N THR A 276 -9.07 -22.73 -9.66
CA THR A 276 -8.81 -24.15 -9.39
C THR A 276 -7.96 -24.30 -8.11
N LYS A 277 -7.80 -25.52 -7.64
CA LYS A 277 -6.94 -25.81 -6.47
C LYS A 277 -5.48 -25.35 -6.69
N ALA A 278 -5.01 -25.34 -7.93
CA ALA A 278 -3.70 -24.83 -8.31
C ALA A 278 -3.58 -23.30 -8.12
N ASP A 279 -4.70 -22.58 -8.19
CA ASP A 279 -4.73 -21.12 -8.11
C ASP A 279 -4.77 -20.58 -6.68
N ILE A 280 -4.81 -21.43 -5.65
CA ILE A 280 -4.88 -20.99 -4.25
C ILE A 280 -3.74 -20.01 -3.90
N LYS A 281 -2.54 -20.22 -4.44
CA LYS A 281 -1.39 -19.33 -4.23
C LYS A 281 -1.58 -17.96 -4.89
N ARG A 282 -2.45 -17.85 -5.90
CA ARG A 282 -2.77 -16.61 -6.62
C ARG A 282 -3.87 -15.79 -5.95
N ILE A 283 -4.63 -16.39 -5.03
CA ILE A 283 -5.65 -15.69 -4.23
C ILE A 283 -4.98 -14.68 -3.31
N ARG A 284 -5.50 -13.46 -3.31
CA ARG A 284 -5.19 -12.44 -2.32
C ARG A 284 -6.38 -12.24 -1.40
N ALA A 285 -6.10 -12.21 -0.12
CA ALA A 285 -7.13 -12.27 0.92
C ALA A 285 -6.74 -11.41 2.12
N ARG A 286 -6.52 -10.10 1.88
CA ARG A 286 -6.13 -9.15 2.93
C ARG A 286 -7.20 -9.11 4.03
N GLY A 287 -6.79 -9.38 5.28
CA GLY A 287 -7.69 -9.48 6.43
C GLY A 287 -8.50 -10.78 6.51
N LEU A 288 -8.33 -11.69 5.53
CA LEU A 288 -8.92 -13.03 5.51
C LEU A 288 -7.83 -14.05 5.23
N GLY A 289 -8.00 -15.29 5.61
CA GLY A 289 -7.13 -16.37 5.15
C GLY A 289 -7.42 -16.72 3.68
N ARG A 290 -6.41 -17.11 2.90
CA ARG A 290 -6.59 -17.58 1.51
C ARG A 290 -7.57 -18.75 1.43
N ALA A 291 -7.52 -19.66 2.40
CA ALA A 291 -8.45 -20.77 2.50
C ALA A 291 -9.90 -20.31 2.69
N ALA A 292 -10.13 -19.24 3.46
CA ALA A 292 -11.48 -18.69 3.63
C ALA A 292 -12.06 -18.15 2.33
N VAL A 293 -11.25 -17.43 1.54
CA VAL A 293 -11.68 -16.96 0.23
C VAL A 293 -11.85 -18.12 -0.74
N TRP A 294 -10.91 -19.08 -0.77
CA TRP A 294 -11.01 -20.28 -1.60
C TRP A 294 -12.30 -21.09 -1.33
N ASN A 295 -12.63 -21.30 -0.08
CA ASN A 295 -13.82 -22.08 0.29
C ASN A 295 -15.14 -21.34 0.06
N ASN A 296 -15.12 -20.06 -0.27
CA ASN A 296 -16.31 -19.22 -0.42
C ASN A 296 -16.33 -18.40 -1.72
N TRP A 297 -15.42 -18.63 -2.66
CA TRP A 297 -15.31 -17.77 -3.86
C TRP A 297 -16.60 -17.77 -4.69
N GLU A 298 -17.27 -18.90 -4.84
CA GLU A 298 -18.55 -19.02 -5.55
C GLU A 298 -19.63 -18.14 -4.90
N LYS A 299 -19.77 -18.23 -3.58
CA LYS A 299 -20.70 -17.40 -2.81
C LYS A 299 -20.37 -15.90 -2.90
N ILE A 300 -19.08 -15.57 -3.00
CA ILE A 300 -18.66 -14.16 -3.17
C ILE A 300 -19.10 -13.66 -4.55
N VAL A 301 -18.92 -14.44 -5.60
CA VAL A 301 -19.34 -14.09 -6.97
C VAL A 301 -20.87 -14.01 -7.08
N GLU A 302 -21.57 -14.98 -6.52
CA GLU A 302 -23.04 -15.02 -6.49
C GLU A 302 -23.60 -13.78 -5.78
N ALA A 303 -23.15 -13.50 -4.55
CA ALA A 303 -23.58 -12.33 -3.81
C ALA A 303 -23.30 -11.00 -4.52
N PHE A 304 -22.19 -10.93 -5.26
CA PHE A 304 -21.90 -9.76 -6.10
C PHE A 304 -22.88 -9.63 -7.26
N ASN A 305 -23.16 -10.73 -7.97
CA ASN A 305 -24.09 -10.75 -9.10
C ASN A 305 -25.53 -10.41 -8.65
N ASP A 306 -25.90 -10.86 -7.46
CA ASP A 306 -27.20 -10.56 -6.84
C ASP A 306 -27.26 -9.15 -6.22
N LYS A 307 -26.20 -8.33 -6.42
CA LYS A 307 -26.10 -6.97 -5.88
C LYS A 307 -26.21 -6.89 -4.35
N GLN A 308 -25.87 -7.96 -3.65
CA GLN A 308 -25.84 -7.96 -2.20
C GLN A 308 -24.76 -7.02 -1.67
N PRO A 309 -24.96 -6.36 -0.53
CA PRO A 309 -23.95 -5.42 0.02
C PRO A 309 -22.68 -6.12 0.53
N GLY A 310 -22.75 -7.42 0.74
CA GLY A 310 -21.63 -8.22 1.24
C GLY A 310 -22.08 -9.64 1.56
N ILE A 311 -21.15 -10.40 2.10
CA ILE A 311 -21.35 -11.79 2.49
C ILE A 311 -20.68 -12.06 3.83
N ARG A 312 -21.33 -12.86 4.65
CA ARG A 312 -20.73 -13.40 5.86
C ARG A 312 -19.99 -14.68 5.54
N ILE A 313 -18.70 -14.71 5.81
CA ILE A 313 -17.86 -15.88 5.62
C ILE A 313 -17.22 -16.30 6.93
N GLN A 314 -17.01 -17.60 7.08
CA GLN A 314 -16.27 -18.13 8.20
C GLN A 314 -14.78 -17.93 7.93
N ASN A 315 -14.14 -17.06 8.71
CA ASN A 315 -12.69 -16.92 8.64
C ASN A 315 -12.04 -18.07 9.39
N LEU A 316 -11.11 -18.72 8.73
CA LEU A 316 -10.37 -19.80 9.34
C LEU A 316 -9.24 -19.25 10.20
N SER A 317 -9.23 -19.70 11.44
CA SER A 317 -8.07 -19.80 12.29
C SER A 317 -7.44 -18.51 12.82
N LEU A 318 -7.98 -18.08 13.94
CA LEU A 318 -7.21 -17.31 14.90
C LEU A 318 -6.52 -18.28 15.85
N PHE A 319 -5.18 -18.22 15.89
CA PHE A 319 -4.42 -18.93 16.90
C PHE A 319 -4.43 -18.14 18.21
N HIS A 320 -4.90 -18.76 19.30
CA HIS A 320 -4.89 -18.14 20.62
C HIS A 320 -3.49 -18.25 21.25
N GLY A 321 -2.61 -17.36 20.84
CA GLY A 321 -1.26 -17.24 21.40
C GLY A 321 -1.22 -16.37 22.66
N ILE A 322 -0.03 -16.13 23.18
CA ILE A 322 0.20 -15.29 24.37
C ILE A 322 -0.42 -13.90 24.21
N LYS A 323 -0.26 -13.28 23.05
CA LYS A 323 -0.77 -11.93 22.75
C LYS A 323 -2.30 -11.82 22.88
N THR A 324 -3.03 -12.84 22.44
CA THR A 324 -4.49 -12.88 22.54
C THR A 324 -5.01 -13.31 23.90
N SER A 325 -4.13 -13.86 24.76
CA SER A 325 -4.46 -14.31 26.09
C SER A 325 -4.16 -13.25 27.17
N ILE A 326 -3.48 -12.15 26.80
CA ILE A 326 -3.21 -11.03 27.68
C ILE A 326 -4.22 -9.93 27.37
N THR A 327 -5.13 -9.70 28.30
CA THR A 327 -6.05 -8.55 28.22
C THR A 327 -5.46 -7.38 29.00
N ARG A 328 -5.44 -6.22 28.40
CA ARG A 328 -5.11 -4.97 29.08
C ARG A 328 -6.19 -4.70 30.15
N SER A 329 -5.81 -4.58 31.41
CA SER A 329 -6.73 -4.09 32.41
C SER A 329 -6.95 -2.60 32.15
N GLY A 330 -8.11 -2.05 32.45
CA GLY A 330 -8.46 -0.64 32.16
C GLY A 330 -7.55 0.41 32.82
N LYS A 331 -6.42 0.01 33.45
CA LYS A 331 -5.40 0.90 34.00
C LYS A 331 -4.13 0.83 33.12
N PRO A 332 -3.53 1.97 32.77
CA PRO A 332 -2.28 2.00 32.02
C PRO A 332 -1.19 1.15 32.71
N GLY A 333 -0.57 0.23 31.95
CA GLY A 333 0.51 -0.62 32.44
C GLY A 333 0.09 -1.88 33.20
N GLU A 334 -1.19 -2.07 33.48
CA GLU A 334 -1.68 -3.32 34.07
C GLU A 334 -2.18 -4.28 32.99
N TYR A 335 -1.67 -5.51 33.03
CA TYR A 335 -2.11 -6.58 32.14
C TYR A 335 -2.73 -7.70 32.98
N LYS A 336 -3.96 -8.10 32.64
CA LYS A 336 -4.54 -9.32 33.15
C LYS A 336 -4.18 -10.47 32.22
N TYR A 337 -3.39 -11.41 32.70
CA TYR A 337 -3.20 -12.68 32.04
C TYR A 337 -4.42 -13.56 32.29
N ASN A 338 -5.35 -13.56 31.34
CA ASN A 338 -6.39 -14.57 31.31
C ASN A 338 -5.78 -15.80 30.65
N ARG A 339 -5.41 -16.79 31.43
CA ARG A 339 -5.15 -18.13 30.94
C ARG A 339 -6.49 -18.70 30.48
N SER A 340 -6.88 -18.31 29.23
CA SER A 340 -8.08 -18.86 28.64
C SER A 340 -7.80 -20.33 28.35
N ASP A 341 -8.79 -21.19 28.53
CA ASP A 341 -8.73 -22.60 28.13
C ASP A 341 -8.52 -22.76 26.61
N GLU A 342 -8.51 -21.65 25.87
CA GLU A 342 -8.28 -21.54 24.44
C GLU A 342 -6.79 -21.36 24.06
N TYR A 343 -5.89 -21.09 25.02
CA TYR A 343 -4.47 -20.93 24.72
C TYR A 343 -3.91 -22.16 23.99
N GLY A 344 -3.24 -21.91 22.87
CA GLY A 344 -2.72 -22.94 21.98
C GLY A 344 -3.74 -23.56 21.04
N ARG A 345 -5.00 -23.13 21.09
CA ARG A 345 -6.07 -23.59 20.19
C ARG A 345 -6.26 -22.65 18.99
N TRP A 346 -6.84 -23.20 17.96
CA TRP A 346 -7.31 -22.47 16.81
C TRP A 346 -8.81 -22.25 16.92
N SER A 347 -9.26 -21.03 16.75
CA SER A 347 -10.69 -20.71 16.62
C SER A 347 -10.98 -20.09 15.27
N SER A 348 -12.23 -20.16 14.82
CA SER A 348 -12.67 -19.45 13.65
C SER A 348 -13.67 -18.37 14.03
N ARG A 349 -13.62 -17.23 13.37
CA ARG A 349 -14.61 -16.15 13.52
C ARG A 349 -15.33 -15.92 12.21
N PRO A 350 -16.64 -15.67 12.26
CA PRO A 350 -17.34 -15.15 11.10
C PRO A 350 -16.86 -13.72 10.83
N ILE A 351 -16.64 -13.39 9.56
CA ILE A 351 -16.29 -12.04 9.13
C ILE A 351 -17.29 -11.60 8.09
N ASP A 352 -17.82 -10.41 8.28
CA ASP A 352 -18.67 -9.77 7.31
C ASP A 352 -17.78 -9.07 6.26
N MET A 353 -17.71 -9.68 5.09
CA MET A 353 -17.02 -9.09 3.94
C MET A 353 -17.99 -8.23 3.17
N THR A 354 -17.86 -6.92 3.30
CA THR A 354 -18.61 -6.00 2.48
C THR A 354 -17.90 -5.73 1.18
N PHE A 355 -18.62 -5.70 0.06
CA PHE A 355 -18.11 -5.24 -1.21
C PHE A 355 -19.15 -4.35 -1.89
N SER A 356 -18.67 -3.51 -2.80
CA SER A 356 -19.55 -2.64 -3.55
C SER A 356 -19.43 -3.00 -5.02
N PRO A 357 -20.54 -3.14 -5.74
CA PRO A 357 -20.51 -3.31 -7.18
C PRO A 357 -19.99 -2.05 -7.89
N MET A 358 -19.90 -0.93 -7.19
CA MET A 358 -19.39 0.31 -7.73
C MET A 358 -17.89 0.46 -7.46
N PRO A 359 -17.08 0.84 -8.45
CA PRO A 359 -15.62 0.89 -8.35
C PRO A 359 -15.10 1.99 -7.43
N LYS A 360 -15.83 3.11 -7.30
CA LYS A 360 -15.50 4.19 -6.37
C LYS A 360 -16.73 4.63 -5.57
N ARG A 361 -16.47 5.21 -4.43
CA ARG A 361 -17.49 5.75 -3.53
C ARG A 361 -17.38 7.26 -3.51
N GLU A 362 -18.49 7.94 -3.75
CA GLU A 362 -18.60 9.36 -3.46
C GLU A 362 -18.72 9.58 -1.95
N PRO A 363 -18.05 10.58 -1.41
CA PRO A 363 -18.33 11.02 -0.06
C PRO A 363 -19.75 11.57 0.01
N LYS A 364 -20.52 11.12 1.00
CA LYS A 364 -21.84 11.68 1.30
C LYS A 364 -21.80 12.37 2.64
N ILE A 365 -22.53 13.46 2.71
CA ILE A 365 -22.72 14.21 3.95
C ILE A 365 -23.87 13.56 4.68
N LEU A 366 -23.60 13.18 5.90
CA LEU A 366 -24.60 12.68 6.83
C LEU A 366 -25.33 13.85 7.48
N GLU A 367 -26.50 13.56 8.05
CA GLU A 367 -27.16 14.50 8.94
C GLU A 367 -26.20 14.95 10.05
N GLY A 368 -26.10 16.29 10.24
CA GLY A 368 -25.13 16.90 11.13
C GLY A 368 -23.78 17.25 10.50
N GLY A 369 -23.70 17.31 9.15
CA GLY A 369 -22.52 17.84 8.44
C GLY A 369 -21.30 16.91 8.40
N ARG A 370 -21.40 15.68 8.92
CA ARG A 370 -20.26 14.75 8.91
C ARG A 370 -20.04 14.12 7.55
N LEU A 371 -18.83 14.25 7.04
CA LEU A 371 -18.41 13.58 5.82
C LEU A 371 -17.98 12.13 6.13
N THR A 372 -18.40 11.19 5.29
CA THR A 372 -17.94 9.81 5.38
C THR A 372 -17.53 9.27 4.01
N LEU A 373 -16.39 8.56 4.00
CA LEU A 373 -15.94 7.76 2.85
C LEU A 373 -16.25 6.28 3.04
N ARG A 374 -16.79 5.90 4.19
CA ARG A 374 -17.20 4.52 4.43
C ARG A 374 -18.53 4.26 3.74
N LYS A 375 -18.68 3.06 3.21
CA LYS A 375 -20.00 2.61 2.80
C LYS A 375 -20.86 2.52 4.05
N LEU A 376 -21.91 3.30 4.05
CA LEU A 376 -23.01 3.13 4.98
C LEU A 376 -24.15 2.43 4.25
N ASP A 377 -25.02 1.78 5.00
CA ASP A 377 -26.19 1.14 4.42
C ASP A 377 -27.01 2.17 3.63
N GLY A 378 -27.35 1.80 2.39
CA GLY A 378 -28.08 2.67 1.48
C GLY A 378 -27.24 3.71 0.71
N LEU A 379 -25.92 3.77 0.92
CA LEU A 379 -25.07 4.63 0.11
C LEU A 379 -24.67 3.95 -1.20
N GLU A 380 -24.90 4.64 -2.29
CA GLU A 380 -24.40 4.25 -3.60
C GLU A 380 -22.96 4.71 -3.78
N SER A 381 -22.16 3.88 -4.45
CA SER A 381 -20.83 4.28 -4.90
C SER A 381 -20.95 4.95 -6.27
N ALA A 382 -20.17 5.99 -6.51
CA ALA A 382 -20.10 6.59 -7.82
C ALA A 382 -19.62 5.59 -8.88
N PRO A 383 -20.11 5.67 -10.11
CA PRO A 383 -19.52 4.96 -11.23
C PRO A 383 -18.03 5.27 -11.36
N TYR A 384 -17.25 4.30 -11.81
CA TYR A 384 -15.81 4.44 -11.99
C TYR A 384 -15.44 5.64 -12.89
N GLU A 385 -16.23 5.86 -13.94
CA GLU A 385 -16.05 6.97 -14.87
C GLU A 385 -16.28 8.36 -14.25
N LYS A 386 -17.04 8.40 -13.15
CA LYS A 386 -17.31 9.64 -12.41
C LYS A 386 -16.53 9.72 -11.11
N GLY A 387 -15.60 8.83 -10.92
CA GLY A 387 -14.96 8.47 -9.64
C GLY A 387 -14.15 9.53 -8.94
N ILE A 388 -14.64 10.72 -8.93
CA ILE A 388 -14.01 11.93 -8.44
C ILE A 388 -14.98 12.59 -7.51
N LEU A 389 -14.47 13.17 -6.46
CA LEU A 389 -15.26 14.02 -5.59
C LEU A 389 -15.87 15.15 -6.47
N SER A 390 -17.20 15.31 -6.44
CA SER A 390 -17.80 16.45 -7.07
C SER A 390 -17.26 17.75 -6.45
N PRO A 391 -17.22 18.86 -7.17
CA PRO A 391 -16.81 20.15 -6.60
C PRO A 391 -17.55 20.49 -5.30
N GLU A 392 -18.83 20.12 -5.22
CA GLU A 392 -19.66 20.28 -4.00
C GLU A 392 -19.16 19.38 -2.86
N ALA A 393 -18.81 18.14 -3.13
CA ALA A 393 -18.27 17.23 -2.12
C ALA A 393 -16.89 17.67 -1.61
N ILE A 394 -16.10 18.35 -2.45
CA ILE A 394 -14.81 18.94 -2.07
C ILE A 394 -15.02 20.20 -1.23
N LEU A 395 -15.94 21.08 -1.64
CA LEU A 395 -16.28 22.27 -0.86
C LEU A 395 -16.74 21.89 0.55
N LEU A 396 -17.53 20.85 0.64
CA LEU A 396 -18.03 20.32 1.91
C LEU A 396 -16.95 19.58 2.72
N LEU A 397 -15.95 18.96 2.06
CA LEU A 397 -14.72 18.49 2.70
C LEU A 397 -13.95 19.66 3.33
N GLN A 398 -13.83 20.76 2.62
CA GLN A 398 -13.15 21.97 3.10
C GLN A 398 -13.92 22.59 4.27
N GLN A 399 -15.24 22.76 4.16
CA GLN A 399 -16.09 23.26 5.25
C GLN A 399 -16.04 22.36 6.49
N ALA A 400 -16.11 21.04 6.33
CA ALA A 400 -15.98 20.09 7.44
C ALA A 400 -14.56 20.09 8.06
N LEU A 401 -13.54 20.47 7.31
CA LEU A 401 -12.18 20.67 7.81
C LEU A 401 -12.10 22.00 8.59
N GLU A 402 -12.67 23.08 8.09
CA GLU A 402 -12.70 24.40 8.74
C GLU A 402 -13.54 24.39 10.02
N GLU A 403 -14.72 23.77 10.03
CA GLU A 403 -15.56 23.63 11.22
C GLU A 403 -14.90 22.76 12.30
N SER A 404 -14.01 21.85 11.93
CA SER A 404 -13.29 21.01 12.86
C SER A 404 -12.00 21.65 13.43
N GLU A 405 -11.62 22.84 12.97
CA GLU A 405 -10.51 23.62 13.51
C GLU A 405 -10.91 24.48 14.74
N GLN A 406 -12.19 24.51 15.11
CA GLN A 406 -12.56 25.08 16.41
C GLN A 406 -12.12 24.09 17.52
N PRO A 407 -11.36 24.55 18.52
CA PRO A 407 -10.87 23.68 19.59
C PRO A 407 -12.03 23.32 20.52
N ASP A 408 -12.67 22.21 20.26
CA ASP A 408 -13.44 21.54 21.33
C ASP A 408 -12.44 21.01 22.34
N GLY A 409 -12.49 21.59 23.55
CA GLY A 409 -11.74 21.13 24.71
C GLY A 409 -12.27 19.78 25.24
N GLY A 410 -12.25 18.77 24.38
CA GLY A 410 -12.64 17.40 24.67
C GLY A 410 -11.42 16.51 24.85
N ASP A 411 -11.36 15.95 26.00
CA ASP A 411 -10.46 14.97 26.58
C ASP A 411 -9.85 13.98 25.53
N LEU A 412 -8.52 13.95 25.45
CA LEU A 412 -7.72 13.10 24.54
C LEU A 412 -7.61 11.64 25.03
N SER A 413 -8.61 11.12 25.74
CA SER A 413 -8.53 9.77 26.35
C SER A 413 -8.96 8.60 25.47
N ASP A 414 -9.46 8.81 24.24
CA ASP A 414 -10.03 7.73 23.39
C ASP A 414 -9.25 7.42 22.10
N CYS A 415 -7.93 7.55 22.10
CA CYS A 415 -7.09 7.16 20.94
C CYS A 415 -6.52 5.73 21.01
N ASP A 416 -7.16 4.81 21.71
CA ASP A 416 -6.65 3.44 21.92
C ASP A 416 -7.21 2.37 20.95
N ALA A 417 -7.56 2.69 19.71
CA ALA A 417 -8.19 1.73 18.80
C ALA A 417 -7.41 1.41 17.52
N TRP A 418 -6.07 1.36 17.55
CA TRP A 418 -5.27 0.94 16.38
C TRP A 418 -4.04 0.10 16.76
N ASP A 419 -4.26 -0.99 17.52
CA ASP A 419 -3.32 -2.11 17.61
C ASP A 419 -4.05 -3.38 17.16
N GLU A 420 -4.06 -3.63 15.85
CA GLU A 420 -4.13 -4.98 15.25
C GLU A 420 -3.61 -4.94 13.81
#